data_9e0d36d51b993b34745e80f5415dcdc5
#
_entry.id   9e0d36d51b993b34745e80f5415dcdc5
#
_cell.length_a   1.000
_cell.length_b   1.000
_cell.length_c   1.000
_cell.angle_alpha   90.00
_cell.angle_beta   90.00
_cell.angle_gamma   90.00
#
_symmetry.space_group_name_H-M   'P 1'
#
loop_
_entity.id
_entity.type
_entity.pdbx_description
1 polymer ?
#
loop_
_entity_poly.entity_id
_entity_poly.type
_entity_poly.pdbx_seq_one_letter_code
_entity_poly.pdbx_strand_id
1 'polypeptide(L)'
;MGNEKKIKQEKLDNTANLFPVIATEQMTNVYRLAITLKEPVKPDLLQEALNEILPKFQYMNLRIRTGIFWYYFETNINGAPKVTEETDFPCRKFDLHKNRYYLFSVTYYKCRINLEVFHVLADGMGGINFLRELVYEYLRRAHPEDQTIANDTISEGTSFNREDSYLKNFRATSPSGYKSKPAVHVTGSRFPKGMLGVIHGYLSVQELKNKSRALGVSINEYLAGIYAYSIYKEQLHSMPSKDPIVVCVPVNLRPYFDSITTRNFFVMVSVDFLPTKEDYTPEEVIQIVAKGLRVQMNKENLEKLFSYNVSNQKNLILRAVPLVLKKIAIRAVYRTNAKACTTTLTNVGNLQIDPRYQSYISHFQAILSISTGQNIKAAVCSYQDIFCLTFSTDLNDLSVPARCFRTLGSMGLSVKVESNGAWEE
;
A
#
# COMPACT_ATOMS: atom_id res chain seq x y z
N MET A 1 3.12 -37.32 20.36
CA MET A 1 2.84 -36.23 21.30
C MET A 1 2.55 -34.98 20.48
N GLY A 2 1.26 -34.60 20.38
CA GLY A 2 0.86 -33.43 19.59
C GLY A 2 1.35 -32.15 20.27
N ASN A 3 2.12 -31.38 19.55
CA ASN A 3 2.51 -30.03 19.96
C ASN A 3 1.24 -29.19 20.01
N GLU A 4 0.64 -28.99 21.18
CA GLU A 4 -0.45 -28.03 21.35
C GLU A 4 0.05 -26.67 20.89
N LYS A 5 -0.47 -26.19 19.74
CA LYS A 5 -0.15 -24.87 19.20
C LYS A 5 -0.60 -23.83 20.23
N LYS A 6 0.32 -23.31 21.03
CA LYS A 6 0.07 -22.30 22.07
C LYS A 6 -0.54 -21.06 21.42
N ILE A 7 -1.77 -20.74 21.76
CA ILE A 7 -2.44 -19.49 21.34
C ILE A 7 -1.76 -18.33 22.07
N LYS A 8 -1.13 -17.46 21.30
CA LYS A 8 -0.48 -16.25 21.82
C LYS A 8 -1.29 -15.03 21.43
N GLN A 9 -1.50 -14.14 22.37
CA GLN A 9 -2.17 -12.86 22.15
C GLN A 9 -1.15 -11.72 22.01
N GLU A 10 -1.44 -10.77 21.11
CA GLU A 10 -0.61 -9.60 20.88
C GLU A 10 -1.45 -8.34 20.68
N LYS A 11 -0.89 -7.21 21.09
CA LYS A 11 -1.47 -5.89 20.82
C LYS A 11 -1.20 -5.50 19.37
N LEU A 12 -2.17 -4.78 18.77
CA LEU A 12 -1.97 -4.11 17.49
C LEU A 12 -0.99 -2.92 17.67
N ASP A 13 -0.22 -2.60 16.62
CA ASP A 13 0.53 -1.34 16.57
C ASP A 13 -0.41 -0.13 16.47
N ASN A 14 0.16 1.08 16.55
CA ASN A 14 -0.61 2.30 16.55
C ASN A 14 -1.52 2.43 15.32
N THR A 15 -0.95 2.25 14.14
CA THR A 15 -1.67 2.40 12.87
C THR A 15 -2.65 1.25 12.63
N ALA A 16 -2.29 0.02 13.01
CA ALA A 16 -3.15 -1.15 12.90
C ALA A 16 -4.48 -0.99 13.68
N ASN A 17 -4.49 -0.25 14.78
CA ASN A 17 -5.71 0.01 15.55
C ASN A 17 -6.77 0.83 14.77
N LEU A 18 -6.36 1.60 13.77
CA LEU A 18 -7.26 2.41 12.97
C LEU A 18 -8.03 1.57 11.94
N PHE A 19 -7.35 0.67 11.23
CA PHE A 19 -7.90 -0.03 10.08
C PHE A 19 -9.19 -0.82 10.35
N PRO A 20 -9.33 -1.62 11.43
CA PRO A 20 -10.56 -2.36 11.71
C PRO A 20 -11.74 -1.44 12.04
N VAL A 21 -11.46 -0.22 12.53
CA VAL A 21 -12.48 0.75 12.89
C VAL A 21 -13.08 1.41 11.65
N ILE A 22 -12.24 1.75 10.66
CA ILE A 22 -12.66 2.51 9.48
C ILE A 22 -13.03 1.63 8.28
N ALA A 23 -12.66 0.35 8.28
CA ALA A 23 -12.95 -0.56 7.17
C ALA A 23 -14.46 -0.71 6.90
N THR A 24 -14.82 -0.64 5.62
CA THR A 24 -16.18 -0.83 5.09
C THR A 24 -16.13 -1.72 3.84
N GLU A 25 -17.25 -2.01 3.21
CA GLU A 25 -17.29 -2.74 1.93
C GLU A 25 -16.63 -1.96 0.78
N GLN A 26 -16.65 -0.62 0.81
CA GLN A 26 -16.02 0.22 -0.20
C GLN A 26 -14.58 0.57 0.15
N MET A 27 -14.30 0.84 1.43
CA MET A 27 -12.97 1.14 1.95
C MET A 27 -12.46 -0.06 2.73
N THR A 28 -11.90 -1.03 2.05
CA THR A 28 -11.52 -2.31 2.64
C THR A 28 -10.24 -2.24 3.46
N ASN A 29 -9.37 -1.26 3.19
CA ASN A 29 -7.99 -1.19 3.68
C ASN A 29 -7.19 -2.46 3.35
N VAL A 30 -7.53 -3.12 2.25
CA VAL A 30 -6.77 -4.22 1.67
C VAL A 30 -5.88 -3.65 0.57
N TYR A 31 -4.64 -4.06 0.55
CA TYR A 31 -3.74 -3.81 -0.57
C TYR A 31 -3.34 -5.13 -1.21
N ARG A 32 -2.94 -5.08 -2.48
CA ARG A 32 -2.45 -6.24 -3.23
C ARG A 32 -1.00 -6.00 -3.66
N LEU A 33 -0.19 -7.03 -3.50
CA LEU A 33 1.12 -7.18 -4.12
C LEU A 33 1.05 -8.36 -5.07
N ALA A 34 1.61 -8.24 -6.26
CA ALA A 34 1.57 -9.32 -7.23
C ALA A 34 2.92 -9.50 -7.94
N ILE A 35 3.37 -10.74 -8.04
CA ILE A 35 4.53 -11.13 -8.84
C ILE A 35 4.04 -11.93 -10.03
N THR A 36 4.39 -11.48 -11.24
CA THR A 36 4.13 -12.19 -12.48
C THR A 36 5.35 -13.00 -12.86
N LEU A 37 5.14 -14.30 -13.04
CA LEU A 37 6.14 -15.27 -13.49
C LEU A 37 6.19 -15.31 -15.02
N LYS A 38 7.19 -15.96 -15.57
CA LYS A 38 7.27 -16.24 -17.02
C LYS A 38 6.46 -17.45 -17.45
N GLU A 39 6.07 -18.30 -16.49
CA GLU A 39 5.33 -19.54 -16.72
C GLU A 39 3.99 -19.53 -15.96
N PRO A 40 2.99 -20.31 -16.42
CA PRO A 40 1.72 -20.46 -15.72
C PRO A 40 1.88 -21.00 -14.30
N VAL A 41 1.11 -20.45 -13.37
CA VAL A 41 1.10 -20.90 -11.98
C VAL A 41 0.43 -22.27 -11.87
N LYS A 42 1.08 -23.20 -11.14
CA LYS A 42 0.55 -24.51 -10.75
C LYS A 42 -0.10 -24.38 -9.36
N PRO A 43 -1.45 -24.38 -9.25
CA PRO A 43 -2.15 -24.02 -8.01
C PRO A 43 -1.83 -24.93 -6.83
N ASP A 44 -1.69 -26.23 -7.09
CA ASP A 44 -1.41 -27.22 -6.03
C ASP A 44 -0.03 -26.97 -5.40
N LEU A 45 0.99 -26.68 -6.22
CA LEU A 45 2.33 -26.37 -5.75
C LEU A 45 2.35 -25.02 -4.99
N LEU A 46 1.52 -24.04 -5.40
CA LEU A 46 1.38 -22.78 -4.68
C LEU A 46 0.71 -22.99 -3.32
N GLN A 47 -0.28 -23.87 -3.23
CA GLN A 47 -0.90 -24.25 -1.96
C GLN A 47 0.09 -24.96 -1.02
N GLU A 48 0.89 -25.86 -1.55
CA GLU A 48 1.94 -26.54 -0.78
C GLU A 48 2.99 -25.56 -0.27
N ALA A 49 3.45 -24.63 -1.13
CA ALA A 49 4.37 -23.57 -0.76
C ALA A 49 3.80 -22.69 0.36
N LEU A 50 2.52 -22.31 0.26
CA LEU A 50 1.84 -21.54 1.31
C LEU A 50 1.77 -22.32 2.63
N ASN A 51 1.46 -23.59 2.59
CA ASN A 51 1.39 -24.45 3.79
C ASN A 51 2.75 -24.55 4.50
N GLU A 52 3.85 -24.60 3.73
CA GLU A 52 5.22 -24.68 4.24
C GLU A 52 5.71 -23.34 4.83
N ILE A 53 5.43 -22.24 4.14
CA ILE A 53 5.95 -20.92 4.50
C ILE A 53 5.18 -20.28 5.67
N LEU A 54 3.86 -20.38 5.68
CA LEU A 54 3.02 -19.68 6.64
C LEU A 54 3.38 -19.91 8.12
N PRO A 55 3.73 -21.13 8.58
CA PRO A 55 4.15 -21.34 9.96
C PRO A 55 5.42 -20.58 10.36
N LYS A 56 6.30 -20.28 9.39
CA LYS A 56 7.56 -19.54 9.59
C LYS A 56 7.30 -18.04 9.76
N PHE A 57 6.20 -17.52 9.18
CA PHE A 57 5.80 -16.11 9.24
C PHE A 57 4.73 -15.85 10.30
N GLN A 58 5.14 -15.82 11.57
CA GLN A 58 4.21 -15.68 12.69
C GLN A 58 3.29 -14.45 12.58
N TYR A 59 3.75 -13.33 11.99
CA TYR A 59 2.94 -12.13 11.82
C TYR A 59 1.84 -12.27 10.75
N MET A 60 1.99 -13.19 9.80
CA MET A 60 0.92 -13.54 8.85
C MET A 60 -0.04 -14.58 9.43
N ASN A 61 0.40 -15.39 10.39
CA ASN A 61 -0.39 -16.44 11.02
C ASN A 61 -1.24 -15.91 12.19
N LEU A 62 -1.94 -14.81 11.96
CA LEU A 62 -2.74 -14.13 12.98
C LEU A 62 -4.20 -13.98 12.55
N ARG A 63 -5.09 -13.94 13.54
CA ARG A 63 -6.48 -13.50 13.42
C ARG A 63 -6.75 -12.34 14.34
N ILE A 64 -7.70 -11.47 13.99
CA ILE A 64 -8.10 -10.33 14.79
C ILE A 64 -9.25 -10.70 15.72
N ARG A 65 -9.19 -10.20 16.94
CA ARG A 65 -10.25 -10.33 17.96
C ARG A 65 -10.67 -8.98 18.48
N THR A 66 -11.92 -8.89 18.85
CA THR A 66 -12.51 -7.69 19.47
C THR A 66 -12.49 -7.85 20.99
N GLY A 67 -11.72 -7.00 21.66
CA GLY A 67 -11.75 -6.87 23.12
C GLY A 67 -12.70 -5.76 23.57
N ILE A 68 -12.83 -5.57 24.88
CA ILE A 68 -13.69 -4.52 25.47
C ILE A 68 -13.17 -3.12 25.10
N PHE A 69 -11.85 -2.91 25.15
CA PHE A 69 -11.23 -1.60 24.96
C PHE A 69 -10.47 -1.46 23.64
N TRP A 70 -9.94 -2.59 23.08
CA TRP A 70 -9.09 -2.62 21.90
C TRP A 70 -9.28 -3.89 21.11
N TYR A 71 -8.91 -3.85 19.83
CA TYR A 71 -8.64 -5.05 19.07
C TYR A 71 -7.30 -5.64 19.49
N TYR A 72 -7.17 -6.97 19.37
CA TYR A 72 -5.92 -7.67 19.58
C TYR A 72 -5.75 -8.79 18.56
N PHE A 73 -4.51 -9.19 18.33
CA PHE A 73 -4.20 -10.36 17.54
C PHE A 73 -4.18 -11.61 18.42
N GLU A 74 -4.54 -12.70 17.81
CA GLU A 74 -4.44 -14.03 18.35
C GLU A 74 -3.84 -14.95 17.29
N THR A 75 -2.93 -15.88 17.69
CA THR A 75 -2.40 -16.88 16.76
C THR A 75 -3.55 -17.63 16.10
N ASN A 76 -3.55 -17.69 14.78
CA ASN A 76 -4.52 -18.48 14.03
C ASN A 76 -4.05 -19.93 13.99
N ILE A 77 -4.85 -20.83 14.56
CA ILE A 77 -4.55 -22.28 14.63
C ILE A 77 -5.15 -23.06 13.47
N ASN A 78 -5.93 -22.42 12.61
CA ASN A 78 -6.47 -23.05 11.41
C ASN A 78 -5.36 -23.35 10.41
N GLY A 79 -5.58 -24.32 9.53
CA GLY A 79 -4.68 -24.54 8.39
C GLY A 79 -4.62 -23.33 7.46
N ALA A 80 -3.59 -23.22 6.64
CA ALA A 80 -3.43 -22.11 5.71
C ALA A 80 -4.68 -21.82 4.87
N PRO A 81 -4.95 -20.56 4.47
CA PRO A 81 -6.08 -20.27 3.60
C PRO A 81 -5.94 -20.98 2.27
N LYS A 82 -7.06 -21.26 1.62
CA LYS A 82 -7.06 -21.93 0.32
C LYS A 82 -6.56 -20.97 -0.76
N VAL A 83 -5.60 -21.40 -1.56
CA VAL A 83 -5.23 -20.73 -2.81
C VAL A 83 -6.34 -20.92 -3.81
N THR A 84 -6.80 -19.84 -4.45
CA THR A 84 -7.88 -19.88 -5.42
C THR A 84 -7.52 -19.11 -6.68
N GLU A 85 -8.13 -19.46 -7.80
CA GLU A 85 -8.07 -18.63 -8.99
C GLU A 85 -8.75 -17.28 -8.74
N GLU A 86 -8.18 -16.21 -9.31
CA GLU A 86 -8.77 -14.88 -9.23
C GLU A 86 -10.01 -14.81 -10.13
N THR A 87 -11.16 -14.62 -9.53
CA THR A 87 -12.44 -14.50 -10.23
C THR A 87 -13.12 -13.16 -9.98
N ASP A 88 -12.58 -12.36 -9.08
CA ASP A 88 -13.17 -11.11 -8.61
C ASP A 88 -12.20 -9.93 -8.76
N PHE A 89 -12.74 -8.72 -8.65
CA PHE A 89 -11.95 -7.49 -8.60
C PHE A 89 -11.01 -7.47 -7.38
N PRO A 90 -9.82 -6.84 -7.49
CA PRO A 90 -8.83 -6.82 -6.42
C PRO A 90 -9.26 -5.99 -5.20
N CYS A 91 -8.56 -6.22 -4.08
CA CYS A 91 -8.69 -5.46 -2.84
C CYS A 91 -10.08 -5.49 -2.20
N ARG A 92 -10.85 -6.56 -2.39
CA ARG A 92 -12.16 -6.74 -1.74
C ARG A 92 -12.00 -7.05 -0.25
N LYS A 93 -13.07 -6.80 0.48
CA LYS A 93 -13.13 -7.17 1.89
C LYS A 93 -13.18 -8.69 2.04
N PHE A 94 -12.36 -9.22 2.94
CA PHE A 94 -12.33 -10.65 3.21
C PHE A 94 -13.60 -11.14 3.91
N ASP A 95 -14.17 -12.24 3.42
CA ASP A 95 -15.06 -13.09 4.21
C ASP A 95 -14.18 -13.91 5.17
N LEU A 96 -14.09 -13.44 6.42
CA LEU A 96 -13.20 -14.05 7.41
C LEU A 96 -13.54 -15.51 7.70
N HIS A 97 -14.83 -15.92 7.62
CA HIS A 97 -15.22 -17.30 7.86
C HIS A 97 -14.72 -18.21 6.73
N LYS A 98 -14.98 -17.82 5.47
CA LYS A 98 -14.50 -18.59 4.31
C LYS A 98 -12.99 -18.61 4.22
N ASN A 99 -12.32 -17.53 4.64
CA ASN A 99 -10.86 -17.39 4.64
C ASN A 99 -10.19 -17.93 5.93
N ARG A 100 -10.85 -18.82 6.69
CA ARG A 100 -10.32 -19.42 7.92
C ARG A 100 -9.80 -18.38 8.94
N TYR A 101 -10.42 -17.20 8.97
CA TYR A 101 -10.08 -16.02 9.79
C TYR A 101 -8.71 -15.39 9.50
N TYR A 102 -8.05 -15.75 8.39
CA TYR A 102 -6.84 -15.05 7.96
C TYR A 102 -7.17 -13.65 7.43
N LEU A 103 -6.23 -12.74 7.65
CA LEU A 103 -6.31 -11.33 7.27
C LEU A 103 -5.53 -11.06 5.97
N PHE A 104 -5.25 -12.10 5.22
CA PHE A 104 -4.65 -12.08 3.89
C PHE A 104 -5.25 -13.21 3.05
N SER A 105 -5.12 -13.11 1.74
CA SER A 105 -5.43 -14.19 0.80
C SER A 105 -4.34 -14.32 -0.26
N VAL A 106 -4.20 -15.52 -0.80
CA VAL A 106 -3.33 -15.81 -1.94
C VAL A 106 -4.23 -16.28 -3.08
N THR A 107 -4.14 -15.59 -4.21
CA THR A 107 -4.82 -16.00 -5.45
C THR A 107 -3.83 -16.08 -6.60
N TYR A 108 -4.21 -16.70 -7.69
CA TYR A 108 -3.42 -16.71 -8.91
C TYR A 108 -4.29 -16.37 -10.14
N TYR A 109 -3.65 -15.82 -11.15
CA TYR A 109 -4.26 -15.61 -12.47
C TYR A 109 -3.22 -15.84 -13.56
N LYS A 110 -3.39 -16.88 -14.38
CA LYS A 110 -2.41 -17.27 -15.39
C LYS A 110 -0.99 -17.42 -14.79
N CYS A 111 -0.09 -16.50 -15.10
CA CYS A 111 1.31 -16.48 -14.61
C CYS A 111 1.49 -15.62 -13.34
N ARG A 112 0.43 -15.04 -12.78
CA ARG A 112 0.53 -14.07 -11.67
C ARG A 112 0.11 -14.68 -10.35
N ILE A 113 0.95 -14.52 -9.33
CA ILE A 113 0.66 -14.83 -7.93
C ILE A 113 0.31 -13.52 -7.23
N ASN A 114 -0.88 -13.44 -6.64
CA ASN A 114 -1.38 -12.30 -5.91
C ASN A 114 -1.39 -12.57 -4.41
N LEU A 115 -0.92 -11.63 -3.63
CA LEU A 115 -1.07 -11.56 -2.18
C LEU A 115 -1.91 -10.34 -1.85
N GLU A 116 -3.09 -10.53 -1.29
CA GLU A 116 -3.89 -9.47 -0.71
C GLU A 116 -3.76 -9.48 0.80
N VAL A 117 -3.55 -8.30 1.39
CA VAL A 117 -3.34 -8.16 2.83
C VAL A 117 -4.24 -7.07 3.38
N PHE A 118 -5.00 -7.38 4.44
CA PHE A 118 -5.64 -6.37 5.25
C PHE A 118 -4.56 -5.62 6.02
N HIS A 119 -4.49 -4.32 5.82
CA HIS A 119 -3.37 -3.46 6.28
C HIS A 119 -3.17 -3.46 7.81
N VAL A 120 -4.08 -4.10 8.55
CA VAL A 120 -3.93 -4.34 9.99
C VAL A 120 -2.74 -5.25 10.31
N LEU A 121 -2.40 -6.22 9.43
CA LEU A 121 -1.31 -7.19 9.64
C LEU A 121 0.07 -6.58 9.50
N ALA A 122 0.28 -5.88 8.40
CA ALA A 122 1.58 -5.39 7.97
C ALA A 122 1.42 -4.29 6.92
N ASP A 123 2.44 -3.46 6.76
CA ASP A 123 2.58 -2.56 5.62
C ASP A 123 3.18 -3.28 4.38
N GLY A 124 3.43 -2.52 3.32
CA GLY A 124 3.95 -3.07 2.06
C GLY A 124 5.25 -3.86 2.22
N MET A 125 6.16 -3.45 3.13
CA MET A 125 7.43 -4.15 3.37
C MET A 125 7.21 -5.52 4.01
N GLY A 126 6.31 -5.62 4.99
CA GLY A 126 5.94 -6.91 5.58
C GLY A 126 5.25 -7.83 4.56
N GLY A 127 4.40 -7.26 3.70
CA GLY A 127 3.78 -8.00 2.60
C GLY A 127 4.79 -8.51 1.56
N ILE A 128 5.76 -7.66 1.16
CA ILE A 128 6.84 -8.04 0.23
C ILE A 128 7.68 -9.19 0.81
N ASN A 129 8.06 -9.11 2.07
CA ASN A 129 8.83 -10.17 2.72
C ASN A 129 8.13 -11.54 2.61
N PHE A 130 6.83 -11.56 2.90
CA PHE A 130 6.05 -12.79 2.82
C PHE A 130 5.86 -13.28 1.38
N LEU A 131 5.47 -12.38 0.45
CA LEU A 131 5.23 -12.75 -0.95
C LEU A 131 6.49 -13.27 -1.62
N ARG A 132 7.65 -12.63 -1.36
CA ARG A 132 8.93 -13.05 -1.93
C ARG A 132 9.28 -14.47 -1.53
N GLU A 133 9.21 -14.79 -0.25
CA GLU A 133 9.53 -16.14 0.25
C GLU A 133 8.50 -17.19 -0.21
N LEU A 134 7.22 -16.80 -0.32
CA LEU A 134 6.19 -17.67 -0.90
C LEU A 134 6.50 -18.02 -2.35
N VAL A 135 6.91 -17.01 -3.15
CA VAL A 135 7.28 -17.25 -4.56
C VAL A 135 8.56 -18.07 -4.66
N TYR A 136 9.55 -17.87 -3.80
CA TYR A 136 10.75 -18.69 -3.78
C TYR A 136 10.44 -20.16 -3.45
N GLU A 137 9.62 -20.41 -2.42
CA GLU A 137 9.20 -21.79 -2.09
C GLU A 137 8.39 -22.42 -3.22
N TYR A 138 7.51 -21.62 -3.86
CA TYR A 138 6.77 -22.09 -5.04
C TYR A 138 7.72 -22.47 -6.18
N LEU A 139 8.71 -21.63 -6.50
CA LEU A 139 9.65 -21.89 -7.60
C LEU A 139 10.52 -23.13 -7.33
N ARG A 140 10.98 -23.35 -6.09
CA ARG A 140 11.69 -24.58 -5.71
C ARG A 140 10.87 -25.85 -6.00
N ARG A 141 9.56 -25.79 -5.73
CA ARG A 141 8.64 -26.91 -5.99
C ARG A 141 8.31 -27.07 -7.47
N ALA A 142 8.22 -25.96 -8.19
CA ALA A 142 7.89 -25.94 -9.61
C ALA A 142 9.07 -26.39 -10.49
N HIS A 143 10.31 -26.18 -10.02
CA HIS A 143 11.57 -26.46 -10.73
C HIS A 143 12.55 -27.26 -9.86
N PRO A 144 12.18 -28.49 -9.44
CA PRO A 144 13.05 -29.34 -8.60
C PRO A 144 14.35 -29.76 -9.29
N GLU A 145 14.40 -29.65 -10.61
CA GLU A 145 15.60 -29.89 -11.43
C GLU A 145 16.65 -28.79 -11.32
N ASP A 146 16.27 -27.57 -10.94
CA ASP A 146 17.22 -26.47 -10.80
C ASP A 146 17.96 -26.55 -9.46
N GLN A 147 19.15 -27.13 -9.51
CA GLN A 147 20.01 -27.32 -8.33
C GLN A 147 20.48 -26.01 -7.69
N THR A 148 20.38 -24.87 -8.39
CA THR A 148 20.80 -23.57 -7.86
C THR A 148 19.85 -23.06 -6.78
N ILE A 149 18.59 -23.50 -6.79
CA ILE A 149 17.53 -23.09 -5.85
C ILE A 149 16.97 -24.25 -5.01
N ALA A 150 17.21 -25.53 -5.40
CA ALA A 150 16.54 -26.70 -4.84
C ALA A 150 16.65 -26.84 -3.32
N ASN A 151 17.78 -26.48 -2.73
CA ASN A 151 18.09 -26.64 -1.30
C ASN A 151 18.09 -25.32 -0.51
N ASP A 152 17.50 -24.27 -1.07
CA ASP A 152 17.45 -22.98 -0.41
C ASP A 152 16.56 -23.01 0.83
N THR A 153 16.93 -22.18 1.78
CA THR A 153 16.14 -21.87 2.96
C THR A 153 15.55 -20.45 2.84
N ILE A 154 14.89 -19.97 3.86
CA ILE A 154 14.44 -18.58 3.91
C ILE A 154 15.66 -17.64 3.78
N SER A 155 15.52 -16.63 2.92
CA SER A 155 16.57 -15.67 2.60
C SER A 155 17.05 -14.92 3.86
N GLU A 156 18.36 -14.78 4.03
CA GLU A 156 18.97 -14.08 5.18
C GLU A 156 18.45 -12.64 5.37
N GLY A 157 18.11 -11.96 4.27
CA GLY A 157 17.53 -10.61 4.30
C GLY A 157 16.05 -10.54 4.70
N THR A 158 15.41 -11.69 5.00
CA THR A 158 13.99 -11.70 5.38
C THR A 158 13.83 -11.39 6.85
N SER A 159 13.15 -10.28 7.16
CA SER A 159 12.89 -9.88 8.54
C SER A 159 11.72 -10.65 9.15
N PHE A 160 11.89 -11.09 10.39
CA PHE A 160 10.85 -11.62 11.28
C PHE A 160 10.64 -10.73 12.50
N ASN A 161 11.26 -9.55 12.53
CA ASN A 161 11.16 -8.63 13.65
C ASN A 161 9.73 -8.11 13.80
N ARG A 162 9.16 -8.22 15.01
CA ARG A 162 7.80 -7.82 15.37
C ARG A 162 7.76 -6.68 16.38
N GLU A 163 8.85 -5.95 16.50
CA GLU A 163 8.95 -4.81 17.40
C GLU A 163 7.92 -3.72 17.03
N ASP A 164 7.31 -3.12 18.04
CA ASP A 164 6.53 -1.90 17.86
C ASP A 164 7.47 -0.70 17.77
N SER A 165 7.94 -0.43 16.55
CA SER A 165 8.91 0.64 16.30
C SER A 165 8.33 2.04 16.52
N TYR A 166 7.01 2.22 16.51
CA TYR A 166 6.41 3.48 16.94
C TYR A 166 6.63 3.74 18.43
N LEU A 167 6.38 2.71 19.27
CA LEU A 167 6.58 2.84 20.73
C LEU A 167 8.05 2.99 21.09
N LYS A 168 8.94 2.28 20.42
CA LYS A 168 10.39 2.33 20.65
C LYS A 168 10.97 3.72 20.36
N ASN A 169 10.53 4.34 19.28
CA ASN A 169 11.05 5.63 18.82
C ASN A 169 10.20 6.83 19.26
N PHE A 170 9.17 6.60 20.09
CA PHE A 170 8.30 7.66 20.58
C PHE A 170 9.06 8.65 21.45
N ARG A 171 8.89 9.94 21.15
CA ARG A 171 9.29 11.06 22.01
C ARG A 171 8.08 11.88 22.39
N ALA A 172 8.00 12.29 23.67
CA ALA A 172 6.98 13.20 24.13
C ALA A 172 7.24 14.58 23.51
N THR A 173 6.43 14.96 22.52
CA THR A 173 6.45 16.28 21.88
C THR A 173 5.17 17.01 22.19
N SER A 174 5.19 18.34 22.20
CA SER A 174 3.97 19.14 22.27
C SER A 174 3.09 18.82 21.07
N PRO A 175 1.83 18.39 21.26
CA PRO A 175 0.97 17.99 20.17
C PRO A 175 0.59 19.21 19.32
N SER A 176 1.22 19.37 18.17
CA SER A 176 0.68 20.20 17.11
C SER A 176 -0.30 19.33 16.32
N GLY A 177 -1.60 19.49 16.58
CA GLY A 177 -2.63 18.77 15.83
C GLY A 177 -2.56 19.08 14.33
N TYR A 178 -2.97 18.13 13.51
CA TYR A 178 -3.14 18.35 12.07
C TYR A 178 -4.22 19.45 11.86
N LYS A 179 -3.82 20.62 11.41
CA LYS A 179 -4.76 21.60 10.87
C LYS A 179 -4.98 21.26 9.41
N SER A 180 -6.01 20.51 9.12
CA SER A 180 -6.36 20.14 7.76
C SER A 180 -7.37 21.13 7.19
N LYS A 181 -7.01 21.76 6.06
CA LYS A 181 -7.97 22.50 5.22
C LYS A 181 -8.66 21.51 4.27
N PRO A 182 -9.89 21.80 3.81
CA PRO A 182 -10.50 21.04 2.74
C PRO A 182 -9.59 20.98 1.50
N ALA A 183 -9.64 19.88 0.78
CA ALA A 183 -8.91 19.68 -0.47
C ALA A 183 -9.87 19.44 -1.63
N VAL A 184 -9.42 19.65 -2.84
CA VAL A 184 -10.13 19.24 -4.07
C VAL A 184 -10.31 17.71 -4.03
N HIS A 185 -11.50 17.23 -4.39
CA HIS A 185 -11.76 15.79 -4.54
C HIS A 185 -11.98 15.43 -6.00
N VAL A 186 -11.41 14.30 -6.42
CA VAL A 186 -11.71 13.72 -7.74
C VAL A 186 -13.09 13.07 -7.65
N THR A 187 -14.02 13.53 -8.48
CA THR A 187 -15.43 13.10 -8.49
C THR A 187 -15.86 12.62 -9.86
N GLY A 188 -16.90 11.83 -9.93
CA GLY A 188 -17.45 11.27 -11.17
C GLY A 188 -18.45 10.16 -10.89
N SER A 189 -18.98 9.55 -11.95
CA SER A 189 -19.80 8.34 -11.85
C SER A 189 -18.97 7.19 -11.29
N ARG A 190 -19.61 6.34 -10.48
CA ARG A 190 -18.92 5.24 -9.79
C ARG A 190 -19.31 3.89 -10.35
N PHE A 191 -18.40 2.97 -10.29
CA PHE A 191 -18.69 1.56 -10.46
C PHE A 191 -19.65 1.01 -9.39
N PRO A 192 -20.32 -0.12 -9.67
CA PRO A 192 -21.03 -0.88 -8.65
C PRO A 192 -20.14 -1.20 -7.43
N LYS A 193 -20.77 -1.34 -6.27
CA LYS A 193 -20.05 -1.65 -5.02
C LYS A 193 -19.23 -2.95 -5.15
N GLY A 194 -17.99 -2.90 -4.70
CA GLY A 194 -17.06 -4.03 -4.74
C GLY A 194 -16.26 -4.14 -6.04
N MET A 195 -16.53 -3.29 -7.02
CA MET A 195 -15.76 -3.20 -8.25
C MET A 195 -14.66 -2.13 -8.08
N LEU A 196 -13.44 -2.49 -8.44
CA LEU A 196 -12.28 -1.60 -8.44
C LEU A 196 -11.62 -1.64 -9.80
N GLY A 197 -11.62 -0.51 -10.50
CA GLY A 197 -10.89 -0.35 -11.73
C GLY A 197 -9.40 -0.19 -11.45
N VAL A 198 -8.56 -0.90 -12.20
CA VAL A 198 -7.10 -0.85 -12.08
C VAL A 198 -6.47 -0.64 -13.43
N ILE A 199 -5.55 0.30 -13.51
CA ILE A 199 -4.76 0.60 -14.70
C ILE A 199 -3.29 0.62 -14.32
N HIS A 200 -2.50 -0.15 -15.03
CA HIS A 200 -1.04 -0.19 -14.90
C HIS A 200 -0.40 0.54 -16.07
N GLY A 201 0.55 1.42 -15.77
CA GLY A 201 1.49 1.98 -16.75
C GLY A 201 2.89 1.45 -16.48
N TYR A 202 3.51 0.82 -17.46
CA TYR A 202 4.88 0.31 -17.37
C TYR A 202 5.83 1.24 -18.10
N LEU A 203 6.91 1.60 -17.43
CA LEU A 203 7.95 2.51 -17.90
C LEU A 203 9.34 1.91 -17.62
N SER A 204 10.37 2.42 -18.31
CA SER A 204 11.76 2.15 -17.92
C SER A 204 12.13 2.94 -16.65
N VAL A 205 12.68 2.26 -15.65
CA VAL A 205 13.24 2.90 -14.45
C VAL A 205 14.35 3.88 -14.83
N GLN A 206 15.20 3.49 -15.79
CA GLN A 206 16.34 4.31 -16.22
C GLN A 206 15.88 5.59 -16.91
N GLU A 207 14.91 5.50 -17.82
CA GLU A 207 14.36 6.68 -18.50
C GLU A 207 13.69 7.64 -17.52
N LEU A 208 12.84 7.09 -16.61
CA LEU A 208 12.15 7.87 -15.58
C LEU A 208 13.15 8.58 -14.66
N LYS A 209 14.24 7.89 -14.26
CA LYS A 209 15.32 8.45 -13.44
C LYS A 209 16.06 9.57 -14.16
N ASN A 210 16.31 9.44 -15.48
CA ASN A 210 16.97 10.47 -16.27
C ASN A 210 16.08 11.73 -16.37
N LYS A 211 14.78 11.56 -16.64
CA LYS A 211 13.83 12.69 -16.74
C LYS A 211 13.66 13.42 -15.40
N SER A 212 13.47 12.68 -14.31
CA SER A 212 13.35 13.31 -12.98
C SER A 212 14.62 14.05 -12.56
N ARG A 213 15.80 13.49 -12.83
CA ARG A 213 17.09 14.13 -12.55
C ARG A 213 17.32 15.40 -13.38
N ALA A 214 16.89 15.42 -14.65
CA ALA A 214 16.99 16.60 -15.50
C ALA A 214 16.23 17.80 -14.93
N LEU A 215 15.15 17.56 -14.17
CA LEU A 215 14.38 18.58 -13.43
C LEU A 215 14.89 18.81 -12.00
N GLY A 216 15.95 18.11 -11.56
CA GLY A 216 16.49 18.23 -10.20
C GLY A 216 15.58 17.66 -9.12
N VAL A 217 14.72 16.68 -9.44
CA VAL A 217 13.75 16.06 -8.53
C VAL A 217 13.93 14.55 -8.43
N SER A 218 13.42 13.95 -7.37
CA SER A 218 13.33 12.49 -7.24
C SER A 218 12.17 11.94 -8.09
N ILE A 219 12.18 10.63 -8.37
CA ILE A 219 11.07 9.97 -9.07
C ILE A 219 9.74 10.18 -8.35
N ASN A 220 9.72 10.13 -7.01
CA ASN A 220 8.51 10.36 -6.22
C ASN A 220 7.99 11.79 -6.37
N GLU A 221 8.86 12.78 -6.29
CA GLU A 221 8.51 14.20 -6.49
C GLU A 221 7.99 14.43 -7.90
N TYR A 222 8.64 13.85 -8.91
CA TYR A 222 8.25 13.91 -10.31
C TYR A 222 6.84 13.37 -10.54
N LEU A 223 6.57 12.14 -10.07
CA LEU A 223 5.28 11.49 -10.26
C LEU A 223 4.17 12.14 -9.43
N ALA A 224 4.45 12.58 -8.20
CA ALA A 224 3.49 13.32 -7.38
C ALA A 224 3.10 14.64 -8.05
N GLY A 225 4.05 15.35 -8.67
CA GLY A 225 3.79 16.57 -9.43
C GLY A 225 2.95 16.32 -10.66
N ILE A 226 3.28 15.30 -11.48
CA ILE A 226 2.47 14.93 -12.67
C ILE A 226 1.07 14.49 -12.26
N TYR A 227 0.92 13.77 -11.15
CA TYR A 227 -0.39 13.35 -10.65
C TYR A 227 -1.24 14.56 -10.22
N ALA A 228 -0.66 15.50 -9.45
CA ALA A 228 -1.32 16.75 -9.07
C ALA A 228 -1.69 17.59 -10.32
N TYR A 229 -0.80 17.67 -11.32
CA TYR A 229 -1.07 18.33 -12.59
C TYR A 229 -2.22 17.67 -13.34
N SER A 230 -2.29 16.35 -13.36
CA SER A 230 -3.36 15.62 -14.04
C SER A 230 -4.72 15.89 -13.41
N ILE A 231 -4.79 15.94 -12.07
CA ILE A 231 -6.00 16.31 -11.34
C ILE A 231 -6.37 17.78 -11.62
N TYR A 232 -5.40 18.68 -11.65
CA TYR A 232 -5.62 20.08 -11.99
C TYR A 232 -6.22 20.25 -13.39
N LYS A 233 -5.73 19.53 -14.38
CA LYS A 233 -6.25 19.62 -15.75
C LYS A 233 -7.65 19.03 -15.88
N GLU A 234 -7.92 17.88 -15.25
CA GLU A 234 -9.17 17.13 -15.47
C GLU A 234 -10.29 17.51 -14.48
N GLN A 235 -9.99 17.82 -13.22
CA GLN A 235 -11.01 18.18 -12.22
C GLN A 235 -11.21 19.68 -12.06
N LEU A 236 -10.20 20.48 -12.27
CA LEU A 236 -10.28 21.95 -12.20
C LEU A 236 -10.26 22.62 -13.58
N HIS A 237 -10.17 21.86 -14.66
CA HIS A 237 -10.14 22.36 -16.05
C HIS A 237 -9.15 23.52 -16.25
N SER A 238 -7.99 23.43 -15.60
CA SER A 238 -6.92 24.44 -15.61
C SER A 238 -7.29 25.76 -14.91
N MET A 239 -8.37 25.79 -14.11
CA MET A 239 -8.81 27.01 -13.43
C MET A 239 -8.21 27.13 -12.03
N PRO A 240 -8.06 28.35 -11.49
CA PRO A 240 -7.73 28.59 -10.10
C PRO A 240 -8.73 27.96 -9.14
N SER A 241 -8.28 27.61 -7.94
CA SER A 241 -9.11 27.02 -6.89
C SER A 241 -8.84 27.68 -5.54
N LYS A 242 -9.86 27.69 -4.68
CA LYS A 242 -9.72 28.10 -3.27
C LYS A 242 -9.17 26.96 -2.40
N ASP A 243 -9.43 25.72 -2.82
CA ASP A 243 -8.96 24.51 -2.14
C ASP A 243 -7.77 23.92 -2.88
N PRO A 244 -6.74 23.45 -2.17
CA PRO A 244 -5.57 22.82 -2.79
C PRO A 244 -5.87 21.41 -3.31
N ILE A 245 -5.11 20.97 -4.30
CA ILE A 245 -4.93 19.56 -4.61
C ILE A 245 -3.89 19.05 -3.63
N VAL A 246 -4.26 18.04 -2.81
CA VAL A 246 -3.40 17.48 -1.77
C VAL A 246 -3.04 16.05 -2.10
N VAL A 247 -1.75 15.82 -2.36
CA VAL A 247 -1.20 14.48 -2.57
C VAL A 247 -0.60 13.97 -1.27
N CYS A 248 -1.17 12.89 -0.74
CA CYS A 248 -0.68 12.19 0.45
C CYS A 248 0.33 11.12 0.05
N VAL A 249 1.51 11.14 0.69
CA VAL A 249 2.60 10.20 0.43
C VAL A 249 2.94 9.46 1.72
N PRO A 250 2.69 8.15 1.83
CA PRO A 250 3.18 7.37 2.96
C PRO A 250 4.70 7.23 2.88
N VAL A 251 5.37 7.60 3.96
CA VAL A 251 6.83 7.55 4.08
C VAL A 251 7.23 6.40 4.97
N ASN A 252 8.00 5.46 4.44
CA ASN A 252 8.60 4.37 5.21
C ASN A 252 9.59 4.95 6.23
N LEU A 253 9.36 4.71 7.52
CA LEU A 253 10.18 5.25 8.61
C LEU A 253 11.43 4.41 8.91
N ARG A 254 11.52 3.17 8.40
CA ARG A 254 12.62 2.26 8.73
C ARG A 254 14.01 2.84 8.46
N PRO A 255 14.27 3.49 7.31
CA PRO A 255 15.58 4.07 7.04
C PRO A 255 15.95 5.24 7.97
N TYR A 256 14.94 5.94 8.52
CA TYR A 256 15.17 7.10 9.39
C TYR A 256 15.41 6.72 10.85
N PHE A 257 14.94 5.52 11.28
CA PHE A 257 14.93 5.09 12.67
C PHE A 257 15.58 3.71 12.88
N ASP A 258 16.34 3.25 11.91
CA ASP A 258 17.07 1.97 11.95
C ASP A 258 16.20 0.80 12.44
N SER A 259 15.06 0.61 11.79
CA SER A 259 14.09 -0.44 12.12
C SER A 259 14.01 -1.49 11.02
N ILE A 260 13.87 -2.75 11.42
CA ILE A 260 13.62 -3.90 10.53
C ILE A 260 12.27 -4.56 10.83
N THR A 261 11.36 -3.85 11.51
CA THR A 261 10.05 -4.41 11.88
C THR A 261 9.23 -4.82 10.66
N THR A 262 8.48 -5.91 10.78
CA THR A 262 7.49 -6.34 9.79
C THR A 262 6.10 -5.75 10.00
N ARG A 263 5.88 -5.05 11.13
CA ARG A 263 4.66 -4.33 11.45
C ARG A 263 4.58 -3.02 10.66
N ASN A 264 3.43 -2.34 10.73
CA ASN A 264 3.31 -1.00 10.16
C ASN A 264 4.32 -0.05 10.81
N PHE A 265 5.13 0.60 9.97
CA PHE A 265 6.03 1.65 10.43
C PHE A 265 6.21 2.72 9.34
N PHE A 266 5.19 3.52 9.16
CA PHE A 266 5.15 4.62 8.19
C PHE A 266 4.37 5.81 8.75
N VAL A 267 4.50 6.95 8.11
CA VAL A 267 3.72 8.15 8.40
C VAL A 267 3.24 8.77 7.09
N MET A 268 2.06 9.41 7.12
CA MET A 268 1.54 10.15 5.97
C MET A 268 2.13 11.55 5.95
N VAL A 269 2.78 11.90 4.86
CA VAL A 269 3.20 13.25 4.52
C VAL A 269 2.24 13.77 3.47
N SER A 270 1.79 15.01 3.59
CA SER A 270 0.88 15.65 2.64
C SER A 270 1.56 16.83 1.98
N VAL A 271 1.40 16.98 0.67
CA VAL A 271 1.86 18.14 -0.08
C VAL A 271 0.70 18.80 -0.80
N ASP A 272 0.62 20.13 -0.65
CA ASP A 272 -0.45 20.94 -1.19
C ASP A 272 0.02 21.61 -2.49
N PHE A 273 -0.77 21.49 -3.55
CA PHE A 273 -0.68 22.32 -4.73
C PHE A 273 -1.95 23.18 -4.80
N LEU A 274 -1.84 24.49 -4.53
CA LEU A 274 -2.92 25.46 -4.64
C LEU A 274 -2.81 26.18 -5.99
N PRO A 275 -3.71 25.90 -6.95
CA PRO A 275 -3.72 26.63 -8.23
C PRO A 275 -4.22 28.05 -8.02
N THR A 276 -3.36 29.04 -8.24
CA THR A 276 -3.66 30.49 -8.11
C THR A 276 -3.73 31.23 -9.43
N LYS A 277 -3.35 30.57 -10.52
CA LYS A 277 -3.41 31.05 -11.91
C LYS A 277 -3.96 29.98 -12.84
N GLU A 278 -4.27 30.32 -14.05
CA GLU A 278 -4.58 29.40 -15.15
C GLU A 278 -3.29 28.84 -15.78
N ASP A 279 -3.44 27.76 -16.53
CA ASP A 279 -2.42 27.19 -17.42
C ASP A 279 -1.03 26.94 -16.81
N TYR A 280 -1.01 26.28 -15.65
CA TYR A 280 0.25 25.73 -15.13
C TYR A 280 0.82 24.69 -16.10
N THR A 281 2.15 24.69 -16.26
CA THR A 281 2.85 23.60 -16.97
C THR A 281 3.11 22.41 -16.04
N PRO A 282 3.35 21.20 -16.57
CA PRO A 282 3.72 20.05 -15.75
C PRO A 282 4.96 20.33 -14.89
N GLU A 283 5.97 21.00 -15.46
CA GLU A 283 7.24 21.31 -14.79
C GLU A 283 7.04 22.27 -13.61
N GLU A 284 6.20 23.29 -13.76
CA GLU A 284 5.85 24.22 -12.67
C GLU A 284 5.22 23.46 -11.50
N VAL A 285 4.26 22.57 -11.76
CA VAL A 285 3.57 21.80 -10.72
C VAL A 285 4.54 20.80 -10.08
N ILE A 286 5.40 20.15 -10.86
CA ILE A 286 6.45 19.26 -10.34
C ILE A 286 7.35 20.01 -9.35
N GLN A 287 7.81 21.21 -9.68
CA GLN A 287 8.69 22.01 -8.80
C GLN A 287 7.98 22.47 -7.52
N ILE A 288 6.70 22.85 -7.59
CA ILE A 288 5.90 23.25 -6.42
C ILE A 288 5.74 22.06 -5.47
N VAL A 289 5.33 20.90 -6.00
CA VAL A 289 5.13 19.67 -5.23
C VAL A 289 6.44 19.16 -4.65
N ALA A 290 7.53 19.16 -5.43
CA ALA A 290 8.85 18.74 -4.96
C ALA A 290 9.35 19.60 -3.77
N LYS A 291 9.22 20.92 -3.87
CA LYS A 291 9.57 21.84 -2.78
C LYS A 291 8.77 21.54 -1.51
N GLY A 292 7.46 21.31 -1.66
CA GLY A 292 6.58 20.98 -0.52
C GLY A 292 6.96 19.66 0.15
N LEU A 293 7.25 18.61 -0.64
CA LEU A 293 7.67 17.30 -0.11
C LEU A 293 8.99 17.39 0.64
N ARG A 294 10.00 18.12 0.13
CA ARG A 294 11.32 18.25 0.77
C ARG A 294 11.23 18.91 2.14
N VAL A 295 10.35 19.90 2.29
CA VAL A 295 10.11 20.55 3.61
C VAL A 295 9.56 19.53 4.62
N GLN A 296 8.74 18.59 4.19
CA GLN A 296 8.08 17.62 5.05
C GLN A 296 8.95 16.39 5.36
N MET A 297 9.82 15.98 4.43
CA MET A 297 10.57 14.72 4.49
C MET A 297 11.90 14.84 5.25
N ASN A 298 11.88 15.38 6.45
CA ASN A 298 13.03 15.37 7.36
C ASN A 298 12.72 14.57 8.64
N LYS A 299 13.74 14.00 9.26
CA LYS A 299 13.60 13.09 10.41
C LYS A 299 12.81 13.71 11.56
N GLU A 300 13.05 14.98 11.86
CA GLU A 300 12.39 15.69 12.98
C GLU A 300 10.89 15.82 12.75
N ASN A 301 10.47 16.22 11.54
CA ASN A 301 9.07 16.34 11.20
C ASN A 301 8.38 14.96 11.17
N LEU A 302 9.02 13.95 10.59
CA LEU A 302 8.48 12.58 10.57
C LEU A 302 8.31 12.04 12.01
N GLU A 303 9.26 12.32 12.93
CA GLU A 303 9.16 11.95 14.34
C GLU A 303 7.99 12.65 15.04
N LYS A 304 7.80 13.95 14.80
CA LYS A 304 6.65 14.71 15.34
C LYS A 304 5.32 14.13 14.89
N LEU A 305 5.19 13.79 13.60
CA LEU A 305 3.97 13.26 13.00
C LEU A 305 3.54 11.92 13.65
N PHE A 306 4.45 10.95 13.79
CA PHE A 306 4.05 9.69 14.41
C PHE A 306 3.95 9.79 15.94
N SER A 307 4.78 10.61 16.60
CA SER A 307 4.72 10.79 18.05
C SER A 307 3.40 11.41 18.50
N TYR A 308 2.80 12.30 17.70
CA TYR A 308 1.43 12.80 17.94
C TYR A 308 0.40 11.64 17.98
N ASN A 309 0.47 10.74 17.01
CA ASN A 309 -0.45 9.59 16.96
C ASN A 309 -0.24 8.64 18.15
N VAL A 310 1.01 8.37 18.53
CA VAL A 310 1.36 7.52 19.68
C VAL A 310 0.94 8.15 21.00
N SER A 311 1.07 9.48 21.16
CA SER A 311 0.65 10.17 22.39
C SER A 311 -0.85 10.01 22.65
N ASN A 312 -1.69 10.06 21.60
CA ASN A 312 -3.12 9.79 21.71
C ASN A 312 -3.40 8.34 22.19
N GLN A 313 -2.62 7.37 21.72
CA GLN A 313 -2.73 5.97 22.19
C GLN A 313 -2.29 5.79 23.64
N LYS A 314 -1.32 6.58 24.12
CA LYS A 314 -0.84 6.53 25.50
C LYS A 314 -1.76 7.23 26.49
N ASN A 315 -2.67 8.09 26.05
CA ASN A 315 -3.59 8.81 26.92
C ASN A 315 -4.47 7.87 27.74
N LEU A 316 -4.36 7.93 29.07
CA LEU A 316 -5.05 7.03 29.99
C LEU A 316 -6.57 7.14 29.90
N ILE A 317 -7.11 8.36 29.71
CA ILE A 317 -8.55 8.60 29.56
C ILE A 317 -9.06 7.89 28.31
N LEU A 318 -8.37 8.09 27.18
CA LEU A 318 -8.73 7.43 25.92
C LEU A 318 -8.61 5.90 26.02
N ARG A 319 -7.70 5.40 26.84
CA ARG A 319 -7.56 3.93 27.05
C ARG A 319 -8.73 3.34 27.79
N ALA A 320 -9.31 4.05 28.74
CA ALA A 320 -10.43 3.60 29.54
C ALA A 320 -11.80 3.63 28.82
N VAL A 321 -11.91 4.34 27.69
CA VAL A 321 -13.15 4.39 26.90
C VAL A 321 -13.41 3.03 26.23
N PRO A 322 -14.63 2.46 26.32
CA PRO A 322 -14.99 1.22 25.61
C PRO A 322 -14.82 1.34 24.09
N LEU A 323 -14.42 0.24 23.44
CA LEU A 323 -14.12 0.23 21.99
C LEU A 323 -15.32 0.67 21.14
N VAL A 324 -16.54 0.36 21.55
CA VAL A 324 -17.77 0.77 20.82
C VAL A 324 -17.86 2.29 20.70
N LEU A 325 -17.63 3.02 21.78
CA LEU A 325 -17.62 4.48 21.79
C LEU A 325 -16.41 5.05 21.04
N LYS A 326 -15.22 4.45 21.20
CA LYS A 326 -14.03 4.82 20.41
C LYS A 326 -14.27 4.73 18.92
N LYS A 327 -14.94 3.67 18.44
CA LYS A 327 -15.25 3.49 17.01
C LYS A 327 -16.01 4.69 16.44
N ILE A 328 -17.00 5.19 17.17
CA ILE A 328 -17.81 6.33 16.74
C ILE A 328 -16.92 7.58 16.62
N ALA A 329 -16.16 7.89 17.66
CA ALA A 329 -15.27 9.05 17.69
C ALA A 329 -14.18 8.98 16.61
N ILE A 330 -13.49 7.84 16.48
CA ILE A 330 -12.44 7.64 15.48
C ILE A 330 -13.00 7.78 14.06
N ARG A 331 -14.19 7.22 13.78
CA ARG A 331 -14.83 7.37 12.46
C ARG A 331 -15.17 8.82 12.14
N ALA A 332 -15.67 9.58 13.12
CA ALA A 332 -15.96 10.99 12.94
C ALA A 332 -14.71 11.80 12.63
N VAL A 333 -13.64 11.65 13.44
CA VAL A 333 -12.35 12.29 13.21
C VAL A 333 -11.75 11.88 11.87
N TYR A 334 -11.81 10.59 11.52
CA TYR A 334 -11.31 10.10 10.24
C TYR A 334 -12.04 10.74 9.06
N ARG A 335 -13.37 10.82 9.09
CA ARG A 335 -14.18 11.44 8.03
C ARG A 335 -13.87 12.94 7.86
N THR A 336 -13.60 13.64 8.96
CA THR A 336 -13.20 15.05 8.92
C THR A 336 -11.83 15.21 8.27
N ASN A 337 -10.86 14.38 8.68
CA ASN A 337 -9.50 14.44 8.12
C ASN A 337 -9.45 13.95 6.67
N ALA A 338 -10.32 13.04 6.25
CA ALA A 338 -10.40 12.56 4.87
C ALA A 338 -10.72 13.68 3.86
N LYS A 339 -11.40 14.76 4.30
CA LYS A 339 -11.68 15.95 3.47
C LYS A 339 -10.42 16.76 3.11
N ALA A 340 -9.32 16.51 3.78
CA ALA A 340 -8.07 17.25 3.59
C ALA A 340 -7.08 16.54 2.66
N CYS A 341 -7.47 15.45 2.01
CA CYS A 341 -6.59 14.72 1.11
C CYS A 341 -7.32 14.41 -0.21
N THR A 342 -6.74 14.84 -1.32
CA THR A 342 -7.28 14.57 -2.66
C THR A 342 -7.03 13.13 -3.06
N THR A 343 -5.79 12.69 -2.90
CA THR A 343 -5.33 11.36 -3.33
C THR A 343 -4.11 10.89 -2.56
N THR A 344 -3.76 9.63 -2.74
CA THR A 344 -2.52 9.03 -2.21
C THR A 344 -1.66 8.50 -3.35
N LEU A 345 -0.36 8.78 -3.29
CA LEU A 345 0.68 8.14 -4.11
C LEU A 345 1.62 7.34 -3.19
N THR A 346 1.52 6.03 -3.23
CA THR A 346 2.36 5.13 -2.43
C THR A 346 3.54 4.62 -3.25
N ASN A 347 4.75 4.72 -2.71
CA ASN A 347 5.91 4.04 -3.28
C ASN A 347 6.24 2.79 -2.45
N VAL A 348 6.01 1.63 -3.07
CA VAL A 348 6.29 0.32 -2.47
C VAL A 348 7.79 -0.02 -2.57
N GLY A 349 8.50 0.65 -3.48
CA GLY A 349 9.94 0.49 -3.69
C GLY A 349 10.28 -0.51 -4.79
N ASN A 350 11.57 -0.83 -4.86
CA ASN A 350 12.11 -1.82 -5.80
C ASN A 350 12.08 -3.21 -5.17
N LEU A 351 11.47 -4.16 -5.85
CA LEU A 351 11.45 -5.57 -5.44
C LEU A 351 12.86 -6.15 -5.61
N GLN A 352 13.50 -6.48 -4.50
CA GLN A 352 14.78 -7.16 -4.49
C GLN A 352 14.57 -8.67 -4.54
N ILE A 353 15.02 -9.29 -5.61
CA ILE A 353 14.96 -10.74 -5.85
C ILE A 353 16.37 -11.28 -5.93
N ASP A 354 16.62 -12.39 -5.25
CA ASP A 354 17.88 -13.11 -5.34
C ASP A 354 18.18 -13.46 -6.82
N PRO A 355 19.38 -13.22 -7.33
CA PRO A 355 19.75 -13.45 -8.72
C PRO A 355 19.35 -14.82 -9.28
N ARG A 356 19.37 -15.86 -8.45
CA ARG A 356 19.02 -17.23 -8.83
C ARG A 356 17.54 -17.39 -9.24
N TYR A 357 16.65 -16.57 -8.72
CA TYR A 357 15.21 -16.60 -9.03
C TYR A 357 14.80 -15.59 -10.12
N GLN A 358 15.68 -14.69 -10.54
CA GLN A 358 15.32 -13.62 -11.48
C GLN A 358 14.90 -14.12 -12.86
N SER A 359 15.44 -15.27 -13.30
CA SER A 359 15.09 -15.89 -14.57
C SER A 359 13.61 -16.28 -14.67
N TYR A 360 12.94 -16.54 -13.55
CA TYR A 360 11.54 -16.98 -13.47
C TYR A 360 10.53 -15.82 -13.36
N ILE A 361 10.98 -14.63 -12.99
CA ILE A 361 10.10 -13.50 -12.67
C ILE A 361 10.09 -12.48 -13.81
N SER A 362 8.91 -12.01 -14.18
CA SER A 362 8.69 -11.02 -15.23
C SER A 362 8.60 -9.60 -14.65
N HIS A 363 7.62 -9.33 -13.78
CA HIS A 363 7.40 -8.01 -13.21
C HIS A 363 6.65 -8.05 -11.87
N PHE A 364 6.60 -6.91 -11.21
CA PHE A 364 5.98 -6.71 -9.92
C PHE A 364 4.95 -5.58 -9.98
N GLN A 365 3.82 -5.76 -9.31
CA GLN A 365 2.70 -4.82 -9.26
C GLN A 365 2.24 -4.61 -7.83
N ALA A 366 1.72 -3.41 -7.56
CA ALA A 366 1.06 -3.07 -6.30
C ALA A 366 -0.25 -2.34 -6.57
N ILE A 367 -1.31 -2.67 -5.81
CA ILE A 367 -2.65 -2.10 -5.94
C ILE A 367 -3.12 -1.69 -4.55
N LEU A 368 -3.73 -0.51 -4.44
CA LEU A 368 -4.35 -0.02 -3.21
C LEU A 368 -5.86 -0.04 -3.31
N SER A 369 -6.55 -0.34 -2.22
CA SER A 369 -7.98 0.00 -2.11
C SER A 369 -8.17 1.51 -1.99
N ILE A 370 -9.32 2.00 -2.44
CA ILE A 370 -9.71 3.41 -2.25
C ILE A 370 -9.95 3.74 -0.77
N SER A 371 -10.06 5.03 -0.45
CA SER A 371 -10.36 5.52 0.91
C SER A 371 -11.48 6.57 0.85
N THR A 372 -12.11 6.84 1.99
CA THR A 372 -13.09 7.93 2.10
C THR A 372 -12.51 9.23 1.57
N GLY A 373 -13.18 9.84 0.60
CA GLY A 373 -12.73 11.09 -0.03
C GLY A 373 -11.61 10.95 -1.08
N GLN A 374 -11.04 9.76 -1.25
CA GLN A 374 -10.01 9.45 -2.23
C GLN A 374 -10.51 8.35 -3.17
N ASN A 375 -11.26 8.77 -4.19
CA ASN A 375 -11.89 7.85 -5.16
C ASN A 375 -10.89 7.31 -6.20
N ILE A 376 -9.70 7.86 -6.24
CA ILE A 376 -8.57 7.38 -7.04
C ILE A 376 -7.30 7.43 -6.20
N LYS A 377 -6.45 6.42 -6.32
CA LYS A 377 -5.14 6.35 -5.70
C LYS A 377 -4.10 5.81 -6.67
N ALA A 378 -2.85 6.09 -6.40
CA ALA A 378 -1.74 5.55 -7.17
C ALA A 378 -0.77 4.77 -6.28
N ALA A 379 -0.25 3.68 -6.80
CA ALA A 379 0.87 2.93 -6.24
C ALA A 379 1.98 2.81 -7.27
N VAL A 380 3.22 2.93 -6.82
CA VAL A 380 4.39 2.71 -7.68
C VAL A 380 5.29 1.65 -7.07
N CYS A 381 5.85 0.82 -7.94
CA CYS A 381 6.85 -0.18 -7.59
C CYS A 381 7.75 -0.44 -8.79
N SER A 382 8.86 -1.13 -8.57
CA SER A 382 9.74 -1.51 -9.68
C SER A 382 10.36 -2.89 -9.44
N TYR A 383 10.75 -3.51 -10.53
CA TYR A 383 11.55 -4.73 -10.56
C TYR A 383 12.47 -4.66 -11.78
N GLN A 384 13.77 -4.80 -11.57
CA GLN A 384 14.79 -4.55 -12.60
C GLN A 384 14.59 -3.17 -13.26
N ASP A 385 14.52 -3.09 -14.59
CA ASP A 385 14.23 -1.83 -15.29
C ASP A 385 12.74 -1.58 -15.53
N ILE A 386 11.85 -2.40 -15.03
CA ILE A 386 10.40 -2.22 -15.17
C ILE A 386 9.87 -1.43 -13.97
N PHE A 387 9.42 -0.21 -14.22
CA PHE A 387 8.68 0.62 -13.28
C PHE A 387 7.18 0.50 -13.55
N CYS A 388 6.40 0.19 -12.54
CA CYS A 388 4.95 0.07 -12.63
C CYS A 388 4.29 1.21 -11.85
N LEU A 389 3.55 2.07 -12.55
CA LEU A 389 2.64 3.06 -11.99
C LEU A 389 1.21 2.52 -12.11
N THR A 390 0.59 2.23 -10.99
CA THR A 390 -0.77 1.67 -10.93
C THR A 390 -1.73 2.70 -10.39
N PHE A 391 -2.81 2.96 -11.11
CA PHE A 391 -3.98 3.66 -10.59
C PHE A 391 -5.06 2.65 -10.19
N SER A 392 -5.68 2.87 -9.05
CA SER A 392 -6.86 2.16 -8.60
C SER A 392 -7.97 3.17 -8.30
N THR A 393 -9.19 2.91 -8.79
CA THR A 393 -10.31 3.85 -8.69
C THR A 393 -11.66 3.13 -8.62
N ASP A 394 -12.63 3.73 -7.94
CA ASP A 394 -14.05 3.34 -8.01
C ASP A 394 -14.85 4.21 -9.00
N LEU A 395 -14.16 5.11 -9.71
CA LEU A 395 -14.77 5.96 -10.74
C LEU A 395 -14.75 5.27 -12.11
N ASN A 396 -15.85 5.44 -12.84
CA ASN A 396 -15.94 5.01 -14.24
C ASN A 396 -15.20 5.95 -15.20
N ASP A 397 -14.72 7.09 -14.72
CA ASP A 397 -13.95 8.07 -15.49
C ASP A 397 -12.45 7.78 -15.41
N LEU A 398 -11.81 7.73 -16.58
CA LEU A 398 -10.38 7.49 -16.78
C LEU A 398 -9.58 8.76 -17.06
N SER A 399 -10.20 9.94 -17.05
CA SER A 399 -9.57 11.19 -17.47
C SER A 399 -8.24 11.47 -16.74
N VAL A 400 -8.22 11.32 -15.40
CA VAL A 400 -7.02 11.59 -14.61
C VAL A 400 -5.88 10.60 -14.90
N PRO A 401 -6.07 9.26 -14.89
CA PRO A 401 -5.02 8.32 -15.31
C PRO A 401 -4.55 8.55 -16.75
N ALA A 402 -5.48 8.76 -17.67
CA ALA A 402 -5.15 9.01 -19.09
C ALA A 402 -4.33 10.30 -19.25
N ARG A 403 -4.70 11.37 -18.54
CA ARG A 403 -3.92 12.61 -18.52
C ARG A 403 -2.51 12.38 -18.00
N CYS A 404 -2.37 11.61 -16.91
CA CYS A 404 -1.08 11.30 -16.32
C CYS A 404 -0.18 10.57 -17.33
N PHE A 405 -0.67 9.51 -17.98
CA PHE A 405 0.11 8.76 -18.97
C PHE A 405 0.42 9.58 -20.23
N ARG A 406 -0.52 10.40 -20.72
CA ARG A 406 -0.28 11.31 -21.84
C ARG A 406 0.78 12.36 -21.49
N THR A 407 0.76 12.90 -20.28
CA THR A 407 1.76 13.86 -19.80
C THR A 407 3.14 13.21 -19.73
N LEU A 408 3.25 11.99 -19.18
CA LEU A 408 4.50 11.22 -19.20
C LEU A 408 5.01 11.00 -20.63
N GLY A 409 4.12 10.64 -21.56
CA GLY A 409 4.44 10.47 -22.97
C GLY A 409 4.91 11.77 -23.64
N SER A 410 4.22 12.89 -23.41
CA SER A 410 4.63 14.21 -23.97
C SER A 410 5.97 14.70 -23.42
N MET A 411 6.33 14.27 -22.20
CA MET A 411 7.64 14.52 -21.61
C MET A 411 8.72 13.51 -22.09
N GLY A 412 8.39 12.67 -23.09
CA GLY A 412 9.32 11.77 -23.78
C GLY A 412 9.59 10.46 -23.03
N LEU A 413 8.63 9.93 -22.29
CA LEU A 413 8.67 8.60 -21.70
C LEU A 413 7.79 7.62 -22.49
N SER A 414 8.28 6.42 -22.75
CA SER A 414 7.45 5.35 -23.33
C SER A 414 6.62 4.70 -22.21
N VAL A 415 5.29 4.63 -22.40
CA VAL A 415 4.37 4.04 -21.42
C VAL A 415 3.54 2.95 -22.06
N LYS A 416 3.68 1.69 -21.62
CA LYS A 416 2.77 0.61 -21.96
C LYS A 416 1.65 0.57 -20.92
N VAL A 417 0.39 0.62 -21.37
CA VAL A 417 -0.77 0.66 -20.46
C VAL A 417 -1.57 -0.65 -20.54
N GLU A 418 -1.97 -1.17 -19.40
CA GLU A 418 -2.84 -2.35 -19.28
C GLU A 418 -3.93 -2.06 -18.22
N SER A 419 -5.14 -2.60 -18.42
CA SER A 419 -6.25 -2.50 -17.46
C SER A 419 -6.69 -3.88 -16.97
N ASN A 420 -7.47 -3.91 -15.88
CA ASN A 420 -8.11 -5.13 -15.41
C ASN A 420 -9.48 -5.40 -16.05
N GLY A 421 -9.81 -4.72 -17.16
CA GLY A 421 -11.07 -4.90 -17.89
C GLY A 421 -12.31 -4.26 -17.23
N ALA A 422 -12.15 -3.49 -16.16
CA ALA A 422 -13.29 -2.87 -15.46
C ALA A 422 -14.10 -1.89 -16.32
N TRP A 423 -13.57 -1.41 -17.43
CA TRP A 423 -14.20 -0.47 -18.39
C TRP A 423 -14.58 -1.13 -19.71
N GLU A 424 -14.38 -2.43 -19.82
CA GLU A 424 -14.82 -3.22 -20.98
C GLU A 424 -16.27 -3.63 -20.74
N GLU A 425 -17.18 -3.31 -21.67
CA GLU A 425 -18.59 -3.71 -21.64
C GLU A 425 -18.78 -5.19 -22.02
#